data_a72e850725269d62e60f826c0c6c7b66
#
_entry.id   a72e850725269d62e60f826c0c6c7b66
#
_cell.length_a   1.000
_cell.length_b   1.000
_cell.length_c   1.000
_cell.angle_alpha   90.00
_cell.angle_beta   90.00
_cell.angle_gamma   90.00
#
_symmetry.space_group_name_H-M   'P 1'
#
loop_
_entity.id
_entity.type
_entity.pdbx_description
1 polymer ?
#
loop_
_entity_poly.entity_id
_entity_poly.type
_entity_poly.pdbx_seq_one_letter_code
_entity_poly.pdbx_strand_id
1 'polypeptide(L)'
;VFKNTDSFEHKYVNSKCKCTSRFTICENKSKFTIASKDISEVDKIKIDGYFDSSSEHRKCDYLFVYTSPLNCVYIFVELKGTDIAHAITQIGNTVNLFYNQGYLKDKKVIGAIVSSRHPSNDGTYRKAKQTLEKSLSSKIKSFRIEKKNKEMTYDPINDKVI
;
A
#
# COMPACT_ATOMS: atom_id res chain seq x y z
N VAL A 1 5.22 15.72 3.15
CA VAL A 1 4.34 14.79 2.42
C VAL A 1 2.88 15.04 2.77
N PHE A 2 2.51 15.01 4.02
CA PHE A 2 1.15 15.30 4.50
C PHE A 2 1.05 16.72 5.07
N LYS A 3 1.48 17.73 4.33
CA LYS A 3 1.58 19.13 4.83
C LYS A 3 0.31 19.72 5.45
N ASN A 4 -0.85 19.15 5.17
CA ASN A 4 -2.13 19.62 5.70
C ASN A 4 -2.79 18.62 6.64
N THR A 5 -2.04 17.65 7.17
CA THR A 5 -2.59 16.55 7.96
C THR A 5 -1.77 16.27 9.21
N ASP A 6 -1.31 17.32 9.88
CA ASP A 6 -0.47 17.19 11.09
C ASP A 6 -1.02 16.19 12.10
N SER A 7 -2.33 16.17 12.29
CA SER A 7 -3.00 15.22 13.18
C SER A 7 -2.94 13.77 12.66
N PHE A 8 -2.94 13.59 11.35
CA PHE A 8 -2.85 12.28 10.71
C PHE A 8 -1.43 11.72 10.80
N GLU A 9 -0.42 12.51 10.43
CA GLU A 9 0.98 12.11 10.51
C GLU A 9 1.40 11.72 11.93
N HIS A 10 1.13 12.58 12.90
CA HIS A 10 1.50 12.32 14.29
C HIS A 10 0.79 11.12 14.90
N LYS A 11 -0.44 10.87 14.51
CA LYS A 11 -1.24 9.79 15.07
C LYS A 11 -0.92 8.43 14.49
N TYR A 12 -0.60 8.35 13.20
CA TYR A 12 -0.53 7.09 12.45
C TYR A 12 0.86 6.71 11.96
N VAL A 13 1.76 7.68 11.76
CA VAL A 13 3.15 7.41 11.38
C VAL A 13 3.86 6.64 12.51
N ASN A 14 4.65 5.65 12.13
CA ASN A 14 5.40 4.76 13.04
C ASN A 14 4.51 3.98 14.02
N SER A 15 3.25 3.76 13.67
CA SER A 15 2.38 2.87 14.45
C SER A 15 3.05 1.52 14.71
N LYS A 16 2.78 0.94 15.87
CA LYS A 16 3.40 -0.30 16.34
C LYS A 16 3.27 -1.42 15.31
N CYS A 17 4.38 -2.01 14.97
CA CYS A 17 4.50 -3.18 14.13
C CYS A 17 5.49 -4.14 14.81
N LYS A 18 5.34 -5.46 14.56
CA LYS A 18 6.31 -6.46 15.04
C LYS A 18 7.70 -6.25 14.45
N CYS A 19 7.78 -5.66 13.27
CA CYS A 19 9.03 -5.21 12.66
C CYS A 19 9.35 -3.78 13.11
N THR A 20 10.50 -3.58 13.68
CA THR A 20 10.94 -2.27 14.21
C THR A 20 11.44 -1.32 13.10
N SER A 21 11.77 -1.84 11.92
CA SER A 21 12.27 -1.04 10.80
C SER A 21 11.17 -0.16 10.19
N ARG A 22 11.51 1.10 9.90
CA ARG A 22 10.65 2.01 9.15
C ARG A 22 10.41 1.56 7.71
N PHE A 23 11.35 0.84 7.13
CA PHE A 23 11.32 0.39 5.74
C PHE A 23 10.59 -0.93 5.52
N THR A 24 10.31 -1.67 6.58
CA THR A 24 9.84 -3.05 6.47
C THR A 24 8.63 -3.30 7.36
N ILE A 25 7.71 -4.09 6.84
CA ILE A 25 6.64 -4.75 7.61
C ILE A 25 6.67 -6.24 7.35
N CYS A 26 6.31 -7.03 8.34
CA CYS A 26 6.17 -8.48 8.22
C CYS A 26 5.02 -9.00 9.08
N GLU A 27 4.28 -9.93 8.51
CA GLU A 27 3.19 -10.64 9.16
C GLU A 27 3.01 -12.03 8.53
N ASN A 28 2.80 -13.05 9.36
CA ASN A 28 2.42 -14.40 8.92
C ASN A 28 3.24 -14.96 7.75
N LYS A 29 4.57 -14.83 7.75
CA LYS A 29 5.49 -15.26 6.69
C LYS A 29 5.41 -14.42 5.40
N SER A 30 4.76 -13.28 5.45
CA SER A 30 4.78 -12.28 4.37
C SER A 30 5.58 -11.07 4.81
N LYS A 31 6.36 -10.49 3.88
CA LYS A 31 7.23 -9.35 4.16
C LYS A 31 7.22 -8.37 3.00
N PHE A 32 7.07 -7.10 3.33
CA PHE A 32 7.22 -6.00 2.38
C PHE A 32 8.33 -5.06 2.84
N THR A 33 9.15 -4.60 1.90
CA THR A 33 10.26 -3.67 2.16
C THR A 33 10.30 -2.58 1.10
N ILE A 34 10.61 -1.34 1.50
CA ILE A 34 11.02 -0.28 0.59
C ILE A 34 12.55 -0.21 0.57
N ALA A 35 13.14 -0.26 -0.61
CA ALA A 35 14.57 -0.10 -0.81
C ALA A 35 14.94 1.39 -0.74
N SER A 36 15.03 1.93 0.46
CA SER A 36 15.57 3.27 0.75
C SER A 36 16.61 3.16 1.86
N LYS A 37 17.56 4.09 1.85
CA LYS A 37 18.57 4.23 2.91
C LYS A 37 18.32 5.45 3.80
N ASP A 38 17.49 6.36 3.35
CA ASP A 38 17.17 7.58 4.08
C ASP A 38 15.81 7.47 4.77
N ILE A 39 15.86 7.43 6.09
CA ILE A 39 14.66 7.33 6.93
C ILE A 39 13.72 8.54 6.78
N SER A 40 14.24 9.68 6.37
CA SER A 40 13.44 10.89 6.16
C SER A 40 12.59 10.84 4.88
N GLU A 41 12.90 9.93 3.96
CA GLU A 41 12.16 9.73 2.72
C GLU A 41 10.95 8.80 2.85
N VAL A 42 10.81 8.10 3.98
CA VAL A 42 9.79 7.04 4.12
C VAL A 42 8.92 7.25 5.35
N ASP A 43 7.63 7.43 5.12
CA ASP A 43 6.60 7.33 6.15
C ASP A 43 5.91 5.97 6.09
N LYS A 44 5.78 5.33 7.25
CA LYS A 44 5.06 4.06 7.43
C LYS A 44 3.84 4.28 8.30
N ILE A 45 2.67 3.99 7.77
CA ILE A 45 1.38 4.27 8.39
C ILE A 45 0.60 2.97 8.49
N LYS A 46 0.21 2.59 9.70
CA LYS A 46 -0.71 1.48 9.89
C LYS A 46 -2.13 1.96 9.60
N ILE A 47 -2.81 1.28 8.70
CA ILE A 47 -4.16 1.66 8.24
C ILE A 47 -5.22 0.86 8.97
N ASP A 48 -5.15 -0.47 8.91
CA ASP A 48 -6.18 -1.31 9.52
C ASP A 48 -6.23 -1.13 11.03
N GLY A 49 -7.44 -0.89 11.54
CA GLY A 49 -7.72 -0.64 12.96
C GLY A 49 -7.29 0.74 13.49
N TYR A 50 -6.66 1.59 12.70
CA TYR A 50 -6.18 2.92 13.13
C TYR A 50 -6.72 4.08 12.30
N PHE A 51 -6.93 3.87 11.01
CA PHE A 51 -7.39 4.92 10.11
C PHE A 51 -8.87 4.76 9.81
N ASP A 52 -9.67 5.79 10.11
CA ASP A 52 -11.11 5.82 9.90
C ASP A 52 -11.84 4.57 10.43
N SER A 53 -11.87 4.43 11.75
CA SER A 53 -12.55 3.32 12.44
C SER A 53 -14.07 3.31 12.24
N SER A 54 -14.65 4.41 11.74
CA SER A 54 -16.09 4.51 11.44
C SER A 54 -16.52 3.80 10.16
N SER A 55 -15.58 3.47 9.28
CA SER A 55 -15.85 2.80 8.01
C SER A 55 -16.09 1.30 8.21
N GLU A 56 -17.23 0.80 7.73
CA GLU A 56 -17.57 -0.63 7.73
C GLU A 56 -16.72 -1.44 6.73
N HIS A 57 -16.04 -0.76 5.80
CA HIS A 57 -15.24 -1.41 4.78
C HIS A 57 -13.87 -1.82 5.31
N ARG A 58 -13.50 -3.05 5.04
CA ARG A 58 -12.14 -3.53 5.34
C ARG A 58 -11.11 -2.77 4.53
N LYS A 59 -10.02 -2.41 5.19
CA LYS A 59 -8.91 -1.65 4.64
C LYS A 59 -7.66 -2.51 4.53
N CYS A 60 -6.68 -2.06 3.74
CA CYS A 60 -5.37 -2.71 3.70
C CYS A 60 -4.58 -2.48 4.99
N ASP A 61 -3.53 -3.27 5.20
CA ASP A 61 -2.77 -3.28 6.45
C ASP A 61 -1.95 -1.99 6.65
N TYR A 62 -1.21 -1.55 5.63
CA TYR A 62 -0.27 -0.44 5.73
C TYR A 62 -0.28 0.46 4.49
N LEU A 63 0.12 1.72 4.72
CA LEU A 63 0.53 2.66 3.68
C LEU A 63 1.99 3.04 3.92
N PHE A 64 2.82 2.92 2.89
CA PHE A 64 4.11 3.57 2.82
C PHE A 64 4.04 4.77 1.89
N VAL A 65 4.63 5.87 2.31
CA VAL A 65 4.81 7.04 1.45
C VAL A 65 6.30 7.28 1.29
N TYR A 66 6.77 7.15 0.07
CA TYR A 66 8.14 7.51 -0.30
C TYR A 66 8.13 8.92 -0.90
N THR A 67 9.01 9.77 -0.40
CA THR A 67 9.15 11.14 -0.91
C THR A 67 10.61 11.47 -1.10
N SER A 68 10.96 11.85 -2.31
CA SER A 68 12.25 12.45 -2.67
C SER A 68 12.01 13.72 -3.47
N PRO A 69 13.05 14.51 -3.76
CA PRO A 69 12.90 15.70 -4.62
C PRO A 69 12.30 15.41 -6.00
N LEU A 70 12.49 14.19 -6.50
CA LEU A 70 12.06 13.78 -7.84
C LEU A 70 10.77 12.95 -7.86
N ASN A 71 10.46 12.25 -6.77
CA ASN A 71 9.37 11.26 -6.74
C ASN A 71 8.57 11.33 -5.44
N CYS A 72 7.25 11.14 -5.58
CA CYS A 72 6.37 10.87 -4.46
C CYS A 72 5.47 9.68 -4.82
N VAL A 73 5.59 8.59 -4.06
CA VAL A 73 4.89 7.32 -4.31
C VAL A 73 4.15 6.88 -3.07
N TYR A 74 2.88 6.56 -3.23
CA TYR A 74 2.01 5.99 -2.20
C TYR A 74 1.86 4.50 -2.45
N ILE A 75 2.24 3.67 -1.49
CA ILE A 75 2.22 2.22 -1.63
C ILE A 75 1.31 1.64 -0.56
N PHE A 76 0.12 1.21 -0.96
CA PHE A 76 -0.85 0.53 -0.11
C PHE A 76 -0.52 -0.95 -0.07
N VAL A 77 -0.24 -1.48 1.12
CA VAL A 77 0.27 -2.83 1.30
C VAL A 77 -0.73 -3.70 2.05
N GLU A 78 -1.00 -4.87 1.49
CA GLU A 78 -1.76 -5.94 2.13
C GLU A 78 -0.87 -7.19 2.25
N LEU A 79 -0.69 -7.66 3.48
CA LEU A 79 0.03 -8.90 3.79
C LEU A 79 -1.01 -10.02 3.97
N LYS A 80 -1.13 -10.89 2.97
CA LYS A 80 -2.24 -11.86 2.91
C LYS A 80 -1.76 -13.31 2.93
N GLY A 81 -2.60 -14.18 3.49
CA GLY A 81 -2.40 -15.63 3.40
C GLY A 81 -2.63 -16.15 1.99
N THR A 82 -3.88 -16.33 1.59
CA THR A 82 -4.26 -16.96 0.31
C THR A 82 -5.35 -16.24 -0.47
N ASP A 83 -6.21 -15.46 0.17
CA ASP A 83 -7.34 -14.79 -0.47
C ASP A 83 -6.91 -13.46 -1.14
N ILE A 84 -6.41 -13.57 -2.35
CA ILE A 84 -5.87 -12.45 -3.13
C ILE A 84 -6.99 -11.54 -3.66
N ALA A 85 -8.13 -12.09 -4.03
CA ALA A 85 -9.26 -11.29 -4.51
C ALA A 85 -9.76 -10.34 -3.41
N HIS A 86 -9.79 -10.83 -2.17
CA HIS A 86 -10.13 -10.02 -1.01
C HIS A 86 -9.07 -8.93 -0.73
N ALA A 87 -7.79 -9.26 -0.90
CA ALA A 87 -6.70 -8.28 -0.78
C ALA A 87 -6.85 -7.12 -1.79
N ILE A 88 -7.22 -7.41 -3.03
CA ILE A 88 -7.50 -6.38 -4.05
C ILE A 88 -8.64 -5.47 -3.60
N THR A 89 -9.71 -6.04 -3.04
CA THR A 89 -10.85 -5.27 -2.53
C THR A 89 -10.44 -4.35 -1.38
N GLN A 90 -9.63 -4.85 -0.44
CA GLN A 90 -9.14 -4.04 0.69
C GLN A 90 -8.27 -2.88 0.20
N ILE A 91 -7.35 -3.11 -0.74
CA ILE A 91 -6.56 -2.06 -1.37
C ILE A 91 -7.47 -1.05 -2.08
N GLY A 92 -8.42 -1.51 -2.88
CA GLY A 92 -9.35 -0.64 -3.61
C GLY A 92 -10.17 0.26 -2.69
N ASN A 93 -10.72 -0.29 -1.62
CA ASN A 93 -11.46 0.47 -0.61
C ASN A 93 -10.58 1.55 0.03
N THR A 94 -9.35 1.20 0.42
CA THR A 94 -8.43 2.14 1.05
C THR A 94 -8.00 3.25 0.09
N VAL A 95 -7.65 2.89 -1.15
CA VAL A 95 -7.27 3.87 -2.18
C VAL A 95 -8.42 4.84 -2.47
N ASN A 96 -9.65 4.35 -2.61
CA ASN A 96 -10.82 5.22 -2.82
C ASN A 96 -11.05 6.15 -1.63
N LEU A 97 -10.88 5.67 -0.39
CA LEU A 97 -10.99 6.49 0.81
C LEU A 97 -9.98 7.65 0.78
N PHE A 98 -8.71 7.36 0.51
CA PHE A 98 -7.65 8.38 0.41
C PHE A 98 -7.87 9.34 -0.76
N TYR A 99 -8.34 8.83 -1.88
CA TYR A 99 -8.70 9.66 -3.04
C TYR A 99 -9.81 10.64 -2.70
N ASN A 100 -10.90 10.18 -2.07
CA ASN A 100 -12.04 11.01 -1.70
C ASN A 100 -11.67 12.09 -0.67
N GLN A 101 -10.65 11.84 0.15
CA GLN A 101 -10.12 12.83 1.10
C GLN A 101 -9.07 13.78 0.47
N GLY A 102 -8.78 13.64 -0.82
CA GLY A 102 -7.90 14.55 -1.55
C GLY A 102 -6.39 14.24 -1.44
N TYR A 103 -6.00 13.13 -0.79
CA TYR A 103 -4.57 12.81 -0.59
C TYR A 103 -3.85 12.31 -1.84
N LEU A 104 -4.57 11.77 -2.82
CA LEU A 104 -3.97 11.09 -3.96
C LEU A 104 -3.96 11.90 -5.26
N LYS A 105 -4.32 13.18 -5.20
CA LYS A 105 -4.29 14.04 -6.38
C LYS A 105 -2.88 14.13 -6.94
N ASP A 106 -2.72 13.84 -8.23
CA ASP A 106 -1.45 13.87 -8.96
C ASP A 106 -0.35 12.97 -8.39
N LYS A 107 -0.72 11.96 -7.60
CA LYS A 107 0.21 11.02 -6.99
C LYS A 107 0.36 9.75 -7.82
N LYS A 108 1.52 9.13 -7.69
CA LYS A 108 1.77 7.76 -8.12
C LYS A 108 1.34 6.82 -7.00
N VAL A 109 0.52 5.84 -7.32
CA VAL A 109 -0.06 4.92 -6.35
C VAL A 109 0.19 3.48 -6.77
N ILE A 110 0.61 2.66 -5.82
CA ILE A 110 0.85 1.23 -6.00
C ILE A 110 0.05 0.47 -4.95
N GLY A 111 -0.67 -0.57 -5.37
CA GLY A 111 -1.21 -1.59 -4.48
C GLY A 111 -0.24 -2.78 -4.44
N ALA A 112 0.30 -3.10 -3.29
CA ALA A 112 1.25 -4.19 -3.10
C ALA A 112 0.60 -5.33 -2.29
N ILE A 113 0.52 -6.52 -2.87
CA ILE A 113 -0.01 -7.71 -2.23
C ILE A 113 1.12 -8.72 -2.03
N VAL A 114 1.40 -9.06 -0.77
CA VAL A 114 2.38 -10.10 -0.44
C VAL A 114 1.66 -11.27 0.17
N SER A 115 1.61 -12.40 -0.54
CA SER A 115 0.94 -13.62 -0.08
C SER A 115 1.91 -14.56 0.61
N SER A 116 1.46 -15.26 1.66
CA SER A 116 2.29 -16.25 2.37
C SER A 116 2.42 -17.59 1.63
N ARG A 117 1.54 -17.86 0.67
CA ARG A 117 1.51 -19.09 -0.16
C ARG A 117 1.39 -18.73 -1.62
N HIS A 118 1.80 -19.64 -2.51
CA HIS A 118 1.53 -19.52 -3.92
C HIS A 118 0.02 -19.56 -4.15
N PRO A 119 -0.63 -18.44 -4.49
CA PRO A 119 -2.01 -18.52 -4.92
C PRO A 119 -2.03 -19.25 -6.27
N SER A 120 -3.01 -20.09 -6.47
CA SER A 120 -3.33 -20.64 -7.78
C SER A 120 -3.38 -19.50 -8.81
N ASN A 121 -2.94 -19.75 -10.02
CA ASN A 121 -3.01 -18.80 -11.12
C ASN A 121 -4.48 -18.62 -11.53
N ASP A 122 -5.19 -17.84 -10.75
CA ASP A 122 -6.62 -17.70 -10.81
C ASP A 122 -7.00 -16.56 -11.76
N GLY A 123 -7.81 -16.85 -12.75
CA GLY A 123 -8.43 -15.86 -13.63
C GLY A 123 -9.18 -14.78 -12.85
N THR A 124 -9.69 -15.11 -11.67
CA THR A 124 -10.34 -14.19 -10.73
C THR A 124 -9.42 -13.06 -10.31
N TYR A 125 -8.15 -13.36 -9.99
CA TYR A 125 -7.16 -12.33 -9.67
C TYR A 125 -6.94 -11.36 -10.83
N ARG A 126 -6.70 -11.90 -12.03
CA ARG A 126 -6.46 -11.05 -13.23
C ARG A 126 -7.64 -10.13 -13.51
N LYS A 127 -8.85 -10.66 -13.44
CA LYS A 127 -10.07 -9.89 -13.65
C LYS A 127 -10.25 -8.81 -12.59
N ALA A 128 -10.08 -9.13 -11.32
CA ALA A 128 -10.18 -8.18 -10.22
C ALA A 128 -9.12 -7.07 -10.33
N LYS A 129 -7.87 -7.42 -10.64
CA LYS A 129 -6.78 -6.47 -10.87
C LYS A 129 -7.12 -5.51 -12.02
N GLN A 130 -7.48 -6.02 -13.18
CA GLN A 130 -7.82 -5.21 -14.35
C GLN A 130 -9.01 -4.29 -14.07
N THR A 131 -10.04 -4.78 -13.41
CA THR A 131 -11.23 -3.99 -13.05
C THR A 131 -10.86 -2.82 -12.14
N LEU A 132 -10.05 -3.06 -11.10
CA LEU A 132 -9.63 -2.01 -10.18
C LEU A 132 -8.69 -1.01 -10.87
N GLU A 133 -7.69 -1.46 -11.60
CA GLU A 133 -6.76 -0.59 -12.33
C GLU A 133 -7.49 0.31 -13.32
N LYS A 134 -8.45 -0.24 -14.07
CA LYS A 134 -9.29 0.53 -14.99
C LYS A 134 -10.16 1.56 -14.26
N SER A 135 -10.79 1.17 -13.16
CA SER A 135 -11.62 2.07 -12.34
C SER A 135 -10.84 3.25 -11.78
N LEU A 136 -9.59 3.04 -11.36
CA LEU A 136 -8.74 4.06 -10.75
C LEU A 136 -7.95 4.88 -11.76
N SER A 137 -7.73 4.40 -12.98
CA SER A 137 -6.98 5.11 -14.03
C SER A 137 -7.59 6.46 -14.45
N SER A 138 -8.90 6.63 -14.26
CA SER A 138 -9.59 7.90 -14.51
C SER A 138 -9.48 8.90 -13.34
N LYS A 139 -9.07 8.45 -12.17
CA LYS A 139 -9.07 9.22 -10.93
C LYS A 139 -7.66 9.56 -10.46
N ILE A 140 -6.71 8.67 -10.68
CA ILE A 140 -5.35 8.72 -10.16
C ILE A 140 -4.37 8.74 -11.35
N LYS A 141 -3.37 9.61 -11.30
CA LYS A 141 -2.39 9.78 -12.37
C LYS A 141 -1.71 8.48 -12.79
N SER A 142 -1.41 7.62 -11.83
CA SER A 142 -0.81 6.31 -12.08
C SER A 142 -1.20 5.36 -10.96
N PHE A 143 -1.82 4.24 -11.32
CA PHE A 143 -2.15 3.17 -10.38
C PHE A 143 -1.84 1.81 -10.99
N ARG A 144 -1.18 0.96 -10.22
CA ARG A 144 -0.98 -0.45 -10.58
C ARG A 144 -0.96 -1.34 -9.34
N ILE A 145 -1.28 -2.62 -9.54
CA ILE A 145 -1.17 -3.65 -8.50
C ILE A 145 0.02 -4.55 -8.80
N GLU A 146 0.85 -4.74 -7.80
CA GLU A 146 1.96 -5.69 -7.79
C GLU A 146 1.67 -6.83 -6.80
N LYS A 147 2.04 -8.04 -7.18
CA LYS A 147 1.87 -9.22 -6.32
C LYS A 147 3.14 -10.06 -6.30
N LYS A 148 3.57 -10.44 -5.11
CA LYS A 148 4.68 -11.37 -4.86
C LYS A 148 4.31 -12.40 -3.81
N ASN A 149 5.02 -13.51 -3.82
CA ASN A 149 4.91 -14.54 -2.81
C ASN A 149 6.01 -14.38 -1.77
N LYS A 150 5.64 -14.48 -0.49
CA LYS A 150 6.49 -14.38 0.70
C LYS A 150 7.16 -13.02 0.91
N GLU A 151 7.90 -12.53 -0.06
CA GLU A 151 8.65 -11.27 0.07
C GLU A 151 8.49 -10.39 -1.16
N MET A 152 8.36 -9.08 -0.93
CA MET A 152 8.35 -8.05 -1.94
C MET A 152 9.25 -6.91 -1.49
N THR A 153 10.14 -6.49 -2.37
CA THR A 153 10.91 -5.26 -2.19
C THR A 153 10.55 -4.29 -3.32
N TYR A 154 10.16 -3.08 -2.97
CA TYR A 154 9.91 -2.01 -3.94
C TYR A 154 11.11 -1.05 -3.96
N ASP A 155 11.65 -0.83 -5.15
CA ASP A 155 12.69 0.15 -5.42
C ASP A 155 12.05 1.44 -5.96
N PRO A 156 11.94 2.50 -5.15
CA PRO A 156 11.28 3.73 -5.55
C PRO A 156 12.09 4.57 -6.53
N ILE A 157 13.40 4.34 -6.62
CA ILE A 157 14.27 5.07 -7.55
C ILE A 157 14.06 4.55 -8.96
N ASN A 158 14.06 3.23 -9.13
CA ASN A 158 13.90 2.59 -10.43
C ASN A 158 12.45 2.21 -10.74
N ASP A 159 11.52 2.50 -9.83
CA ASP A 159 10.09 2.23 -9.94
C ASP A 159 9.76 0.77 -10.26
N LYS A 160 10.38 -0.14 -9.57
CA LYS A 160 10.21 -1.57 -9.81
C LYS A 160 10.10 -2.39 -8.53
N VAL A 161 9.44 -3.54 -8.66
CA VAL A 161 9.44 -4.60 -7.66
C VAL A 161 10.60 -5.55 -7.92
N ILE A 162 11.35 -5.84 -6.87
CA ILE A 162 12.50 -6.75 -6.89
C ILE A 162 12.10 -8.07 -6.22
#